data_30c183dd11b3fac410fff7fcb0ba6139
#
_entry.id   30c183dd11b3fac410fff7fcb0ba6139
#
_cell.length_a   1.000
_cell.length_b   1.000
_cell.length_c   1.000
_cell.angle_alpha   90.00
_cell.angle_beta   90.00
_cell.angle_gamma   90.00
#
_symmetry.space_group_name_H-M   'P 1'
#
loop_
_entity.id
_entity.type
_entity.pdbx_description
1 polymer ?
#
loop_
_entity_poly.entity_id
_entity_poly.type
_entity_poly.pdbx_seq_one_letter_code
_entity_poly.pdbx_strand_id
1 'polypeptide(L)'
;MNHHRGLLHHQIIVVSKVARSAPFYGAMFRYLGYERADHSATFEDWKRWEFGTPHEISLVEADPRHATIPYVRGAVGHHHHMAFCAADRADVDRFHAEVLVPLARDGHCTIEDAPCDCPEYGEGYYATFFLDPDGLKYEFVINPNFLRKQAARVT
;
A
#
# COMPACT_ATOMS: atom_id res chain seq x y z
N MET A 1 17.11 17.78 -17.17
CA MET A 1 17.11 17.61 -15.70
C MET A 1 16.98 16.13 -15.40
N ASN A 2 17.69 15.62 -14.40
CA ASN A 2 17.55 14.21 -13.99
C ASN A 2 16.25 14.06 -13.18
N HIS A 3 15.18 13.60 -13.82
CA HIS A 3 13.84 13.49 -13.25
C HIS A 3 13.72 12.39 -12.17
N HIS A 4 14.74 11.54 -11.99
CA HIS A 4 14.71 10.42 -11.02
C HIS A 4 15.31 10.79 -9.66
N ARG A 5 15.98 11.93 -9.55
CA ARG A 5 16.64 12.33 -8.29
C ARG A 5 15.61 12.61 -7.20
N GLY A 6 15.69 11.85 -6.10
CA GLY A 6 14.82 12.01 -4.92
C GLY A 6 13.51 11.22 -4.97
N LEU A 7 13.25 10.43 -6.03
CA LEU A 7 12.15 9.46 -6.02
C LEU A 7 12.48 8.29 -5.08
N LEU A 8 11.45 7.74 -4.47
CA LEU A 8 11.60 6.49 -3.72
C LEU A 8 11.93 5.37 -4.70
N HIS A 9 13.07 4.70 -4.50
CA HIS A 9 13.50 3.59 -5.34
C HIS A 9 12.84 2.29 -4.90
N HIS A 10 12.97 1.95 -3.61
CA HIS A 10 12.37 0.75 -3.05
C HIS A 10 11.95 0.95 -1.59
N GLN A 11 11.01 0.11 -1.18
CA GLN A 11 10.52 -0.02 0.18
C GLN A 11 10.62 -1.48 0.61
N ILE A 12 11.15 -1.74 1.80
CA ILE A 12 11.15 -3.08 2.39
C ILE A 12 10.17 -3.09 3.56
N ILE A 13 9.25 -4.03 3.54
CA ILE A 13 8.25 -4.27 4.59
C ILE A 13 8.62 -5.57 5.28
N VAL A 14 8.84 -5.49 6.59
CA VAL A 14 9.08 -6.68 7.41
C VAL A 14 7.73 -7.20 7.90
N VAL A 15 7.45 -8.46 7.58
CA VAL A 15 6.22 -9.16 7.99
C VAL A 15 6.52 -10.31 8.93
N SER A 16 5.59 -10.65 9.81
CA SER A 16 5.81 -11.76 10.77
C SER A 16 6.09 -13.09 10.06
N LYS A 17 5.33 -13.38 9.00
CA LYS A 17 5.49 -14.55 8.11
C LYS A 17 5.09 -14.18 6.69
N VAL A 18 5.97 -14.41 5.71
CA VAL A 18 5.66 -14.17 4.30
C VAL A 18 4.46 -15.00 3.85
N ALA A 19 4.40 -16.28 4.20
CA ALA A 19 3.28 -17.14 3.83
C ALA A 19 1.91 -16.66 4.35
N ARG A 20 1.88 -15.98 5.51
CA ARG A 20 0.66 -15.37 6.07
C ARG A 20 0.25 -14.09 5.35
N SER A 21 1.23 -13.30 4.98
CA SER A 21 1.03 -11.97 4.40
C SER A 21 0.88 -11.99 2.88
N ALA A 22 1.42 -13.00 2.19
CA ALA A 22 1.41 -13.12 0.73
C ALA A 22 0.01 -13.04 0.08
N PRO A 23 -1.10 -13.62 0.65
CA PRO A 23 -2.42 -13.45 0.07
C PRO A 23 -2.86 -11.99 0.01
N PHE A 24 -2.64 -11.23 1.09
CA PHE A 24 -2.97 -9.80 1.16
C PHE A 24 -2.14 -8.97 0.19
N TYR A 25 -0.82 -9.03 0.32
CA TYR A 25 0.06 -8.21 -0.50
C TYR A 25 -0.02 -8.60 -1.98
N GLY A 26 -0.14 -9.88 -2.28
CA GLY A 26 -0.28 -10.35 -3.64
C GLY A 26 -1.55 -9.87 -4.34
N ALA A 27 -2.69 -9.81 -3.63
CA ALA A 27 -3.93 -9.26 -4.17
C ALA A 27 -3.83 -7.74 -4.35
N MET A 28 -3.38 -7.03 -3.32
CA MET A 28 -3.21 -5.58 -3.35
C MET A 28 -2.24 -5.14 -4.45
N PHE A 29 -1.03 -5.69 -4.48
CA PHE A 29 -0.02 -5.25 -5.43
C PHE A 29 -0.39 -5.56 -6.89
N ARG A 30 -1.03 -6.69 -7.18
CA ARG A 30 -1.55 -6.95 -8.54
C ARG A 30 -2.61 -5.94 -8.95
N TYR A 31 -3.53 -5.59 -8.06
CA TYR A 31 -4.52 -4.54 -8.35
C TYR A 31 -3.84 -3.20 -8.64
N LEU A 32 -2.80 -2.86 -7.89
CA LEU A 32 -1.99 -1.64 -8.07
C LEU A 32 -1.06 -1.69 -9.29
N GLY A 33 -1.04 -2.79 -10.05
CA GLY A 33 -0.23 -2.94 -11.26
C GLY A 33 1.23 -3.32 -11.00
N TYR A 34 1.54 -3.88 -9.83
CA TYR A 34 2.84 -4.51 -9.57
C TYR A 34 2.85 -5.96 -10.05
N GLU A 35 3.99 -6.39 -10.52
CA GLU A 35 4.28 -7.78 -10.89
C GLU A 35 5.26 -8.37 -9.88
N ARG A 36 5.07 -9.65 -9.52
CA ARG A 36 6.00 -10.35 -8.64
C ARG A 36 7.26 -10.68 -9.42
N ALA A 37 8.38 -10.06 -9.06
CA ALA A 37 9.66 -10.17 -9.75
C ALA A 37 10.50 -11.33 -9.25
N ASP A 38 10.48 -11.61 -7.92
CA ASP A 38 11.21 -12.70 -7.30
C ASP A 38 10.51 -13.16 -6.00
N HIS A 39 10.82 -14.36 -5.52
CA HIS A 39 10.25 -14.89 -4.28
C HIS A 39 11.00 -16.09 -3.74
N SER A 40 10.87 -16.28 -2.43
CA SER A 40 11.29 -17.48 -1.70
C SER A 40 10.28 -17.77 -0.57
N ALA A 41 10.60 -18.71 0.31
CA ALA A 41 9.77 -18.99 1.49
C ALA A 41 9.71 -17.81 2.49
N THR A 42 10.72 -16.93 2.48
CA THR A 42 10.89 -15.82 3.45
C THR A 42 10.99 -14.44 2.80
N PHE A 43 10.71 -14.36 1.51
CA PHE A 43 10.90 -13.14 0.74
C PHE A 43 9.97 -13.10 -0.47
N GLU A 44 9.41 -11.94 -0.79
CA GLU A 44 8.77 -11.63 -2.07
C GLU A 44 9.20 -10.24 -2.53
N ASP A 45 9.42 -10.09 -3.83
CA ASP A 45 9.78 -8.84 -4.48
C ASP A 45 8.76 -8.49 -5.57
N TRP A 46 8.25 -7.26 -5.50
CA TRP A 46 7.19 -6.75 -6.36
C TRP A 46 7.66 -5.48 -7.05
N LYS A 47 7.50 -5.38 -8.38
CA LYS A 47 7.95 -4.26 -9.20
C LYS A 47 6.84 -3.70 -10.06
N ARG A 48 6.82 -2.38 -10.15
CA ARG A 48 6.04 -1.62 -11.11
C ARG A 48 6.94 -0.62 -11.81
N TRP A 49 6.80 -0.51 -13.11
CA TRP A 49 7.56 0.44 -13.90
C TRP A 49 6.74 1.71 -14.16
N GLU A 50 7.28 2.87 -13.85
CA GLU A 50 6.65 4.14 -14.11
C GLU A 50 7.70 5.13 -14.65
N PHE A 51 7.44 5.71 -15.83
CA PHE A 51 8.37 6.61 -16.53
C PHE A 51 9.81 6.05 -16.67
N GLY A 52 9.94 4.75 -16.88
CA GLY A 52 11.24 4.07 -17.00
C GLY A 52 12.00 3.85 -15.68
N THR A 53 11.36 4.13 -14.55
CA THR A 53 11.92 3.89 -13.20
C THR A 53 11.17 2.74 -12.54
N PRO A 54 11.87 1.75 -11.99
CA PRO A 54 11.23 0.73 -11.18
C PRO A 54 10.84 1.31 -9.82
N HIS A 55 9.62 1.04 -9.40
CA HIS A 55 9.18 1.15 -8.02
C HIS A 55 9.12 -0.25 -7.46
N GLU A 56 9.91 -0.52 -6.43
CA GLU A 56 10.05 -1.84 -5.86
C GLU A 56 9.53 -1.87 -4.42
N ILE A 57 8.74 -2.88 -4.10
CA ILE A 57 8.29 -3.16 -2.73
C ILE A 57 8.59 -4.61 -2.44
N SER A 58 9.41 -4.85 -1.42
CA SER A 58 9.79 -6.20 -1.00
C SER A 58 9.17 -6.54 0.34
N LEU A 59 8.72 -7.77 0.48
CA LEU A 59 8.33 -8.38 1.75
C LEU A 59 9.48 -9.24 2.24
N VAL A 60 9.86 -9.07 3.48
CA VAL A 60 10.90 -9.88 4.13
C VAL A 60 10.37 -10.43 5.45
N GLU A 61 10.58 -11.70 5.69
CA GLU A 61 10.17 -12.32 6.96
C GLU A 61 11.02 -11.77 8.11
N ALA A 62 10.35 -11.46 9.22
CA ALA A 62 11.01 -10.95 10.43
C ALA A 62 12.03 -11.96 10.98
N ASP A 63 13.09 -11.45 11.56
CA ASP A 63 13.97 -12.26 12.43
C ASP A 63 13.09 -12.95 13.50
N PRO A 64 13.24 -14.26 13.73
CA PRO A 64 12.45 -14.99 14.72
C PRO A 64 12.41 -14.35 16.11
N ARG A 65 13.50 -13.63 16.48
CA ARG A 65 13.57 -12.89 17.76
C ARG A 65 12.62 -11.69 17.84
N HIS A 66 12.14 -11.22 16.70
CA HIS A 66 11.31 -10.01 16.57
C HIS A 66 9.94 -10.29 15.95
N ALA A 67 9.69 -11.50 15.46
CA ALA A 67 8.47 -11.86 14.73
C ALA A 67 7.17 -11.73 15.56
N THR A 68 7.27 -11.64 16.88
CA THR A 68 6.13 -11.48 17.81
C THR A 68 6.01 -10.07 18.38
N ILE A 69 6.90 -9.14 17.98
CA ILE A 69 6.80 -7.75 18.41
C ILE A 69 5.62 -7.13 17.66
N PRO A 70 4.58 -6.64 18.37
CA PRO A 70 3.42 -6.11 17.72
C PRO A 70 3.77 -4.79 17.01
N TYR A 71 3.15 -4.57 15.86
CA TYR A 71 3.18 -3.25 15.23
C TYR A 71 2.41 -2.25 16.10
N VAL A 72 3.03 -1.10 16.37
CA VAL A 72 2.43 -0.01 17.14
C VAL A 72 2.46 1.27 16.31
N ARG A 73 1.32 1.67 15.78
CA ARG A 73 1.16 2.93 15.05
C ARG A 73 1.54 4.12 15.94
N GLY A 74 2.43 4.97 15.44
CA GLY A 74 2.92 6.13 16.18
C GLY A 74 4.14 5.86 17.07
N ALA A 75 4.64 4.62 17.17
CA ALA A 75 5.91 4.33 17.83
C ALA A 75 7.10 4.75 16.96
N VAL A 76 8.16 5.23 17.59
CA VAL A 76 9.40 5.59 16.89
C VAL A 76 9.96 4.37 16.17
N GLY A 77 10.32 4.55 14.89
CA GLY A 77 10.82 3.45 14.04
C GLY A 77 9.74 2.64 13.34
N HIS A 78 8.46 2.84 13.66
CA HIS A 78 7.33 2.23 12.97
C HIS A 78 6.73 3.21 11.95
N HIS A 79 6.30 2.72 10.78
CA HIS A 79 5.50 3.52 9.86
C HIS A 79 4.15 3.85 10.51
N HIS A 80 3.65 5.07 10.30
CA HIS A 80 2.29 5.39 10.72
C HIS A 80 1.28 4.69 9.80
N HIS A 81 1.41 4.85 8.50
CA HIS A 81 0.68 4.14 7.44
C HIS A 81 1.37 4.36 6.10
N MET A 82 0.93 3.61 5.08
CA MET A 82 1.28 3.82 3.68
C MET A 82 0.02 4.07 2.86
N ALA A 83 0.06 5.11 2.01
CA ALA A 83 -1.04 5.49 1.14
C ALA A 83 -0.67 5.27 -0.33
N PHE A 84 -1.57 4.65 -1.09
CA PHE A 84 -1.48 4.49 -2.53
C PHE A 84 -2.53 5.34 -3.24
N CYS A 85 -2.16 5.94 -4.36
CA CYS A 85 -3.06 6.76 -5.15
C CYS A 85 -4.04 5.90 -5.95
N ALA A 86 -5.32 6.23 -5.86
CA ALA A 86 -6.36 5.74 -6.74
C ALA A 86 -6.51 6.66 -7.97
N ALA A 87 -7.05 6.13 -9.06
CA ALA A 87 -7.32 6.89 -10.27
C ALA A 87 -8.51 7.86 -10.09
N ASP A 88 -9.55 7.41 -9.42
CA ASP A 88 -10.78 8.15 -9.13
C ASP A 88 -11.54 7.51 -7.95
N ARG A 89 -12.71 8.07 -7.59
CA ARG A 89 -13.54 7.52 -6.50
C ARG A 89 -14.04 6.11 -6.80
N ALA A 90 -14.44 5.85 -8.05
CA ALA A 90 -14.91 4.53 -8.46
C ALA A 90 -13.81 3.47 -8.37
N ASP A 91 -12.54 3.87 -8.52
CA ASP A 91 -11.39 2.99 -8.33
C ASP A 91 -11.21 2.61 -6.85
N VAL A 92 -11.41 3.55 -5.92
CA VAL A 92 -11.43 3.26 -4.47
C VAL A 92 -12.54 2.27 -4.13
N ASP A 93 -13.75 2.48 -4.67
CA ASP A 93 -14.90 1.60 -4.46
C ASP A 93 -14.65 0.18 -5.01
N ARG A 94 -14.07 0.08 -6.22
CA ARG A 94 -13.73 -1.22 -6.84
C ARG A 94 -12.65 -1.94 -6.04
N PHE A 95 -11.59 -1.27 -5.64
CA PHE A 95 -10.55 -1.86 -4.82
C PHE A 95 -11.11 -2.43 -3.51
N HIS A 96 -11.95 -1.66 -2.83
CA HIS A 96 -12.62 -2.11 -1.63
C HIS A 96 -13.47 -3.37 -1.89
N ALA A 97 -14.33 -3.35 -2.91
CA ALA A 97 -15.26 -4.44 -3.18
C ALA A 97 -14.57 -5.71 -3.71
N GLU A 98 -13.59 -5.56 -4.60
CA GLU A 98 -12.98 -6.68 -5.31
C GLU A 98 -11.73 -7.24 -4.61
N VAL A 99 -11.05 -6.43 -3.77
CA VAL A 99 -9.82 -6.83 -3.09
C VAL A 99 -10.03 -6.94 -1.58
N LEU A 100 -10.43 -5.84 -0.92
CA LEU A 100 -10.47 -5.82 0.53
C LEU A 100 -11.57 -6.69 1.14
N VAL A 101 -12.79 -6.64 0.60
CA VAL A 101 -13.91 -7.41 1.13
C VAL A 101 -13.64 -8.93 1.08
N PRO A 102 -13.17 -9.52 -0.04
CA PRO A 102 -12.78 -10.93 -0.05
C PRO A 102 -11.65 -11.25 0.93
N LEU A 103 -10.60 -10.43 0.98
CA LEU A 103 -9.46 -10.64 1.88
C LEU A 103 -9.87 -10.58 3.36
N ALA A 104 -10.74 -9.64 3.73
CA ALA A 104 -11.24 -9.50 5.09
C ALA A 104 -12.12 -10.70 5.49
N ARG A 105 -13.00 -11.15 4.58
CA ARG A 105 -13.82 -12.36 4.79
C ARG A 105 -12.96 -13.59 5.05
N ASP A 106 -11.83 -13.72 4.34
CA ASP A 106 -10.94 -14.86 4.44
C ASP A 106 -9.87 -14.68 5.55
N GLY A 107 -9.94 -13.58 6.34
CA GLY A 107 -9.08 -13.31 7.49
C GLY A 107 -7.66 -12.83 7.15
N HIS A 108 -7.47 -12.30 5.93
CA HIS A 108 -6.18 -11.81 5.46
C HIS A 108 -5.96 -10.31 5.62
N CYS A 109 -6.98 -9.54 6.00
CA CYS A 109 -6.86 -8.12 6.34
C CYS A 109 -7.98 -7.69 7.30
N THR A 110 -7.85 -6.47 7.84
CA THR A 110 -8.93 -5.80 8.57
C THR A 110 -9.27 -4.52 7.85
N ILE A 111 -10.55 -4.29 7.52
CA ILE A 111 -11.03 -3.01 7.00
C ILE A 111 -11.31 -2.11 8.21
N GLU A 112 -10.59 -0.99 8.34
CA GLU A 112 -10.87 0.04 9.37
C GLU A 112 -12.03 0.91 8.92
N ASP A 113 -11.95 1.45 7.69
CA ASP A 113 -13.00 2.29 7.11
C ASP A 113 -13.29 1.87 5.67
N ALA A 114 -14.57 1.63 5.37
CA ALA A 114 -15.05 1.50 4.00
C ALA A 114 -14.85 2.83 3.24
N PRO A 115 -14.94 2.84 1.90
CA PRO A 115 -14.79 4.06 1.12
C PRO A 115 -15.65 5.22 1.65
N CYS A 116 -15.01 6.34 2.01
CA CYS A 116 -15.69 7.50 2.56
C CYS A 116 -15.02 8.82 2.18
N ASP A 117 -15.79 9.90 2.24
CA ASP A 117 -15.25 11.25 2.17
C ASP A 117 -14.51 11.60 3.47
N CYS A 118 -13.31 12.19 3.33
CA CYS A 118 -12.46 12.60 4.46
C CYS A 118 -12.17 14.12 4.35
N PRO A 119 -13.17 14.97 4.60
CA PRO A 119 -13.05 16.42 4.40
C PRO A 119 -11.98 17.07 5.29
N GLU A 120 -11.62 16.44 6.41
CA GLU A 120 -10.53 16.87 7.30
C GLU A 120 -9.15 16.87 6.62
N TYR A 121 -8.95 16.05 5.58
CA TYR A 121 -7.72 16.02 4.78
C TYR A 121 -7.78 16.90 3.54
N GLY A 122 -8.96 17.44 3.22
CA GLY A 122 -9.17 18.36 2.11
C GLY A 122 -10.40 18.06 1.26
N GLU A 123 -10.79 19.05 0.47
CA GLU A 123 -11.95 18.93 -0.42
C GLU A 123 -11.76 17.83 -1.47
N GLY A 124 -12.70 16.90 -1.53
CA GLY A 124 -12.72 15.79 -2.47
C GLY A 124 -11.76 14.64 -2.11
N TYR A 125 -11.16 14.67 -0.93
CA TYR A 125 -10.39 13.54 -0.41
C TYR A 125 -11.35 12.38 -0.14
N TYR A 126 -11.08 11.23 -0.79
CA TYR A 126 -11.91 10.03 -0.68
C TYR A 126 -11.02 8.80 -0.58
N ALA A 127 -11.22 7.99 0.43
CA ALA A 127 -10.30 6.91 0.75
C ALA A 127 -11.00 5.72 1.40
N THR A 128 -10.31 4.57 1.42
CA THR A 128 -10.57 3.43 2.29
C THR A 128 -9.32 3.13 3.11
N PHE A 129 -9.50 2.72 4.37
CA PHE A 129 -8.42 2.42 5.31
C PHE A 129 -8.48 0.97 5.76
N PHE A 130 -7.32 0.32 5.79
CA PHE A 130 -7.25 -1.11 6.09
C PHE A 130 -5.90 -1.49 6.70
N LEU A 131 -5.86 -2.64 7.36
CA LEU A 131 -4.68 -3.21 7.99
C LEU A 131 -4.27 -4.50 7.29
N ASP A 132 -2.96 -4.70 7.16
CA ASP A 132 -2.39 -5.99 6.78
C ASP A 132 -2.55 -7.03 7.90
N PRO A 133 -2.15 -8.30 7.70
CA PRO A 133 -2.24 -9.31 8.75
C PRO A 133 -1.46 -8.98 10.04
N ASP A 134 -0.41 -8.18 9.96
CA ASP A 134 0.41 -7.77 11.10
C ASP A 134 -0.03 -6.44 11.73
N GLY A 135 -1.08 -5.81 11.20
CA GLY A 135 -1.67 -4.57 11.71
C GLY A 135 -1.07 -3.29 11.12
N LEU A 136 -0.18 -3.39 10.12
CA LEU A 136 0.31 -2.21 9.42
C LEU A 136 -0.83 -1.57 8.62
N LYS A 137 -1.03 -0.26 8.84
CA LYS A 137 -2.11 0.49 8.20
C LYS A 137 -1.77 0.90 6.78
N TYR A 138 -2.77 0.75 5.92
CA TYR A 138 -2.76 1.19 4.53
C TYR A 138 -3.94 2.10 4.24
N GLU A 139 -3.78 2.87 3.18
CA GLU A 139 -4.80 3.74 2.62
C GLU A 139 -4.78 3.62 1.10
N PHE A 140 -5.95 3.57 0.48
CA PHE A 140 -6.11 3.73 -0.97
C PHE A 140 -6.99 4.94 -1.21
N VAL A 141 -6.44 5.98 -1.87
CA VAL A 141 -6.97 7.33 -1.81
C VAL A 141 -6.95 8.05 -3.15
N ILE A 142 -8.00 8.81 -3.41
CA ILE A 142 -7.99 9.90 -4.39
C ILE A 142 -7.97 11.25 -3.68
N ASN A 143 -6.95 12.06 -4.00
CA ASN A 143 -6.85 13.45 -3.56
C ASN A 143 -6.79 14.37 -4.79
N PRO A 144 -7.92 14.95 -5.22
CA PRO A 144 -7.97 15.78 -6.42
C PRO A 144 -7.03 16.99 -6.39
N ASN A 145 -6.74 17.53 -5.20
CA ASN A 145 -5.84 18.68 -5.06
C ASN A 145 -4.38 18.30 -5.34
N PHE A 146 -3.99 17.06 -5.10
CA PHE A 146 -2.67 16.55 -5.45
C PHE A 146 -2.50 16.45 -6.97
N LEU A 147 -3.51 15.92 -7.66
CA LEU A 147 -3.51 15.75 -9.13
C LEU A 147 -3.57 17.07 -9.87
N ARG A 148 -4.35 18.05 -9.38
CA ARG A 148 -4.44 19.41 -9.98
C ARG A 148 -3.10 20.15 -9.97
N LYS A 149 -2.30 19.97 -8.91
CA LYS A 149 -0.95 20.60 -8.83
C LYS A 149 0.04 20.01 -9.83
N GLN A 150 -0.15 18.78 -10.27
CA GLN A 150 0.70 18.18 -11.33
C GLN A 150 0.33 18.72 -12.71
N ALA A 151 -0.94 18.85 -13.04
CA ALA A 151 -1.41 19.42 -14.31
C ALA A 151 -0.92 20.86 -14.53
N ALA A 152 -0.87 21.68 -13.48
CA ALA A 152 -0.39 23.08 -13.53
C ALA A 152 1.15 23.22 -13.67
N ARG A 153 1.92 22.15 -13.52
CA ARG A 153 3.39 22.16 -13.66
C ARG A 153 3.89 21.68 -15.03
N VAL A 154 2.99 21.20 -15.87
CA VAL A 154 3.30 20.67 -17.22
C VAL A 154 3.02 21.71 -18.33
N THR A 155 2.41 22.85 -17.99
CA THR A 155 2.23 24.01 -18.88
C THR A 155 3.31 25.06 -18.63
#